data_e94fc8b12fa01e8c6e68f582acf26530
#
_entry.id   e94fc8b12fa01e8c6e68f582acf26530
#
_cell.length_a   1.000
_cell.length_b   1.000
_cell.length_c   1.000
_cell.angle_alpha   90.00
_cell.angle_beta   90.00
_cell.angle_gamma   90.00
#
_symmetry.space_group_name_H-M   'P 1'
#
loop_
_entity.id
_entity.type
_entity.pdbx_description
1 polymer ?
#
loop_
_entity_poly.entity_id
_entity_poly.type
_entity_poly.pdbx_seq_one_letter_code
_entity_poly.pdbx_strand_id
1 'polypeptide(L)'
;VAGEPVQQLADGQAVAVTQGGNEWMLTNEGRAKLPADSDAQGRLIRRALGIDANVVRVDISAPVLSAIRELPPVRLPHPLPRLLLADGTDEAWAVTQHGGIQPVSELQKQLLIDAAAPTSTSSPSQIAAYPDAQVPLDIAVPEKAPEWVNPQGSAVCVTESGSVALVAPDSDVLTAGSVELSGDSPATHFVGLASGAVGVDTGAGYHVVSASGQRHLVDTRDNLDVVGALHVDTVPWSILSLLPEGPDLTREAALTATY
;
A
#
# COMPACT_ATOMS: atom_id res chain seq x y z
N VAL A 1 -1.48 14.71 1.09
CA VAL A 1 -0.41 15.67 1.37
C VAL A 1 -0.44 16.74 0.29
N ALA A 2 -1.13 17.84 0.53
CA ALA A 2 -1.07 19.04 -0.33
C ALA A 2 0.07 19.93 0.17
N GLY A 3 1.28 19.70 -0.26
CA GLY A 3 2.46 20.43 0.22
C GLY A 3 3.75 19.81 -0.30
N GLU A 4 4.87 20.08 0.34
CA GLU A 4 6.14 19.48 -0.04
C GLU A 4 6.03 17.95 -0.11
N PRO A 5 6.57 17.30 -1.16
CA PRO A 5 6.41 15.87 -1.35
C PRO A 5 7.09 15.10 -0.21
N VAL A 6 6.30 14.41 0.58
CA VAL A 6 6.81 13.42 1.54
C VAL A 6 7.46 12.31 0.74
N GLN A 7 8.69 11.96 1.07
CA GLN A 7 9.41 10.91 0.37
C GLN A 7 8.71 9.57 0.58
N GLN A 8 8.14 9.04 -0.49
CA GLN A 8 7.54 7.71 -0.51
C GLN A 8 8.62 6.63 -0.31
N LEU A 9 8.20 5.43 0.09
CA LEU A 9 9.09 4.26 0.06
C LEU A 9 9.66 4.09 -1.35
N ALA A 10 10.96 3.83 -1.43
CA ALA A 10 11.59 3.55 -2.71
C ALA A 10 11.17 2.17 -3.24
N ASP A 11 11.35 1.97 -4.56
CA ASP A 11 11.13 0.67 -5.18
C ASP A 11 11.97 -0.40 -4.49
N GLY A 12 11.35 -1.53 -4.17
CA GLY A 12 12.01 -2.63 -3.47
C GLY A 12 12.15 -2.45 -1.95
N GLN A 13 11.76 -1.31 -1.38
CA GLN A 13 11.66 -1.12 0.06
C GLN A 13 10.31 -1.56 0.61
N ALA A 14 10.32 -2.07 1.83
CA ALA A 14 9.10 -2.44 2.54
C ALA A 14 9.18 -2.14 4.03
N VAL A 15 8.02 -1.94 4.64
CA VAL A 15 7.83 -1.79 6.08
C VAL A 15 6.91 -2.89 6.57
N ALA A 16 7.28 -3.52 7.70
CA ALA A 16 6.42 -4.47 8.37
C ALA A 16 5.54 -3.77 9.40
N VAL A 17 4.23 -4.00 9.31
CA VAL A 17 3.27 -3.46 10.28
C VAL A 17 2.36 -4.54 10.82
N THR A 18 1.78 -4.28 12.00
CA THR A 18 0.77 -5.15 12.61
C THR A 18 -0.56 -4.41 12.72
N GLN A 19 -1.65 -5.15 12.55
CA GLN A 19 -3.00 -4.67 12.78
C GLN A 19 -3.90 -5.86 13.15
N GLY A 20 -4.53 -5.81 14.31
CA GLY A 20 -5.46 -6.84 14.76
C GLY A 20 -4.88 -8.26 14.80
N GLY A 21 -3.60 -8.40 15.12
CA GLY A 21 -2.90 -9.70 15.17
C GLY A 21 -2.46 -10.25 13.80
N ASN A 22 -2.70 -9.52 12.72
CA ASN A 22 -2.17 -9.85 11.39
C ASN A 22 -0.95 -8.98 11.07
N GLU A 23 -0.02 -9.53 10.31
CA GLU A 23 1.12 -8.80 9.79
C GLU A 23 0.93 -8.44 8.31
N TRP A 24 1.42 -7.26 7.95
CA TRP A 24 1.31 -6.71 6.61
C TRP A 24 2.67 -6.17 6.15
N MET A 25 2.92 -6.31 4.88
CA MET A 25 4.01 -5.66 4.18
C MET A 25 3.46 -4.42 3.49
N LEU A 26 4.01 -3.26 3.80
CA LEU A 26 3.72 -2.00 3.12
C LEU A 26 4.85 -1.70 2.14
N THR A 27 4.49 -1.37 0.92
CA THR A 27 5.40 -0.92 -0.14
C THR A 27 4.88 0.39 -0.73
N ASN A 28 5.61 0.99 -1.65
CA ASN A 28 5.11 2.14 -2.42
C ASN A 28 3.87 1.81 -3.27
N GLU A 29 3.67 0.54 -3.62
CA GLU A 29 2.51 0.09 -4.41
C GLU A 29 1.25 -0.14 -3.57
N GLY A 30 1.41 -0.43 -2.27
CA GLY A 30 0.29 -0.71 -1.39
C GLY A 30 0.64 -1.62 -0.22
N ARG A 31 -0.40 -2.26 0.34
CA ARG A 31 -0.30 -3.21 1.45
C ARG A 31 -0.59 -4.63 1.00
N ALA A 32 0.26 -5.58 1.36
CA ALA A 32 0.03 -7.01 1.15
C ALA A 32 0.00 -7.75 2.49
N LYS A 33 -0.99 -8.60 2.71
CA LYS A 33 -1.05 -9.41 3.92
C LYS A 33 0.05 -10.47 3.88
N LEU A 34 0.83 -10.57 4.94
CA LEU A 34 1.84 -11.60 5.10
C LEU A 34 1.22 -12.92 5.61
N PRO A 35 1.70 -14.07 5.13
CA PRO A 35 1.22 -15.35 5.63
C PRO A 35 1.64 -15.55 7.09
N ALA A 36 0.82 -16.27 7.87
CA ALA A 36 1.13 -16.59 9.25
C ALA A 36 2.38 -17.50 9.33
N ASP A 37 3.14 -17.38 10.41
CA ASP A 37 4.29 -18.24 10.70
C ASP A 37 3.88 -19.62 11.29
N SER A 38 2.60 -19.78 11.60
CA SER A 38 2.04 -21.01 12.17
C SER A 38 2.03 -22.18 11.20
N ASP A 39 1.97 -21.93 9.88
CA ASP A 39 2.02 -22.99 8.86
C ASP A 39 3.39 -23.08 8.18
N ALA A 40 3.66 -24.23 7.54
CA ALA A 40 4.96 -24.50 6.92
C ALA A 40 5.23 -23.58 5.72
N GLN A 41 4.22 -23.34 4.89
CA GLN A 41 4.37 -22.50 3.70
C GLN A 41 4.57 -21.03 4.08
N GLY A 42 3.85 -20.56 5.11
CA GLY A 42 4.03 -19.21 5.63
C GLY A 42 5.45 -18.99 6.16
N ARG A 43 5.99 -19.94 6.92
CA ARG A 43 7.39 -19.85 7.39
C ARG A 43 8.40 -19.84 6.24
N LEU A 44 8.14 -20.62 5.19
CA LEU A 44 9.00 -20.66 4.02
C LEU A 44 9.02 -19.30 3.29
N ILE A 45 7.85 -18.73 3.00
CA ILE A 45 7.71 -17.42 2.37
C ILE A 45 8.39 -16.34 3.21
N ARG A 46 8.13 -16.31 4.52
CA ARG A 46 8.70 -15.32 5.43
C ARG A 46 10.23 -15.35 5.43
N ARG A 47 10.83 -16.54 5.46
CA ARG A 47 12.29 -16.70 5.39
C ARG A 47 12.86 -16.20 4.06
N ALA A 48 12.22 -16.52 2.96
CA ALA A 48 12.63 -16.07 1.64
C ALA A 48 12.52 -14.55 1.46
N LEU A 49 11.54 -13.90 2.11
CA LEU A 49 11.41 -12.46 2.15
C LEU A 49 12.34 -11.79 3.17
N GLY A 50 13.17 -12.54 3.90
CA GLY A 50 14.05 -12.00 4.92
C GLY A 50 13.33 -11.52 6.19
N ILE A 51 12.12 -12.02 6.47
CA ILE A 51 11.36 -11.67 7.65
C ILE A 51 11.83 -12.53 8.82
N ASP A 52 12.68 -11.96 9.65
CA ASP A 52 13.19 -12.56 10.87
C ASP A 52 12.81 -11.75 12.13
N ALA A 53 13.44 -12.08 13.27
CA ALA A 53 13.22 -11.38 14.53
C ALA A 53 13.77 -9.93 14.54
N ASN A 54 14.66 -9.57 13.61
CA ASN A 54 15.26 -8.25 13.54
C ASN A 54 14.41 -7.26 12.72
N VAL A 55 13.48 -7.76 11.89
CA VAL A 55 12.55 -6.90 11.17
C VAL A 55 11.61 -6.24 12.20
N VAL A 56 11.73 -4.93 12.33
CA VAL A 56 10.92 -4.13 13.26
C VAL A 56 9.51 -4.00 12.72
N ARG A 57 8.52 -4.21 13.59
CA ARG A 57 7.09 -4.05 13.28
C ARG A 57 6.53 -2.91 14.10
N VAL A 58 5.69 -2.10 13.47
CA VAL A 58 4.90 -1.09 14.18
C VAL A 58 3.42 -1.43 14.07
N ASP A 59 2.69 -1.16 15.13
CA ASP A 59 1.24 -1.32 15.12
C ASP A 59 0.60 -0.09 14.48
N ILE A 60 -0.37 -0.32 13.59
CA ILE A 60 -1.13 0.76 12.94
C ILE A 60 -2.63 0.54 13.11
N SER A 61 -3.39 1.63 13.11
CA SER A 61 -4.84 1.53 13.24
C SER A 61 -5.50 0.94 11.98
N ALA A 62 -6.63 0.25 12.16
CA ALA A 62 -7.37 -0.33 11.04
C ALA A 62 -7.79 0.70 9.97
N PRO A 63 -8.26 1.91 10.31
CA PRO A 63 -8.56 2.93 9.31
C PRO A 63 -7.34 3.35 8.48
N VAL A 64 -6.19 3.57 9.13
CA VAL A 64 -4.94 3.92 8.42
C VAL A 64 -4.52 2.81 7.47
N LEU A 65 -4.53 1.55 7.94
CA LEU A 65 -4.23 0.41 7.08
C LEU A 65 -5.19 0.36 5.88
N SER A 66 -6.50 0.58 6.11
CA SER A 66 -7.53 0.52 5.08
C SER A 66 -7.43 1.65 4.04
N ALA A 67 -6.79 2.76 4.37
CA ALA A 67 -6.53 3.85 3.43
C ALA A 67 -5.42 3.52 2.43
N ILE A 68 -4.56 2.54 2.74
CA ILE A 68 -3.50 2.09 1.84
C ILE A 68 -4.09 1.10 0.83
N ARG A 69 -3.73 1.26 -0.44
CA ARG A 69 -4.17 0.36 -1.52
C ARG A 69 -3.88 -1.10 -1.17
N GLU A 70 -4.88 -1.96 -1.29
CA GLU A 70 -4.72 -3.39 -1.04
C GLU A 70 -4.16 -4.12 -2.26
N LEU A 71 -3.13 -4.91 -2.02
CA LEU A 71 -2.51 -5.82 -2.97
C LEU A 71 -2.93 -7.26 -2.63
N PRO A 72 -2.81 -8.21 -3.55
CA PRO A 72 -3.02 -9.62 -3.24
C PRO A 72 -2.18 -10.07 -2.03
N PRO A 73 -2.72 -10.90 -1.14
CA PRO A 73 -1.95 -11.43 -0.02
C PRO A 73 -0.76 -12.24 -0.52
N VAL A 74 0.37 -12.13 0.18
CA VAL A 74 1.59 -12.86 -0.22
C VAL A 74 1.38 -14.36 -0.05
N ARG A 75 1.43 -15.08 -1.17
CA ARG A 75 1.17 -16.53 -1.20
C ARG A 75 1.77 -17.19 -2.44
N LEU A 76 1.99 -18.49 -2.36
CA LEU A 76 2.25 -19.33 -3.52
C LEU A 76 0.93 -19.78 -4.17
N PRO A 77 0.94 -20.06 -5.47
CA PRO A 77 -0.22 -20.61 -6.16
C PRO A 77 -0.61 -21.99 -5.64
N HIS A 78 -1.90 -22.30 -5.69
CA HIS A 78 -2.39 -23.62 -5.33
C HIS A 78 -3.34 -24.14 -6.43
N PRO A 79 -3.08 -25.32 -7.03
CA PRO A 79 -1.92 -26.19 -6.80
C PRO A 79 -0.59 -25.57 -7.26
N LEU A 80 0.53 -26.08 -6.70
CA LEU A 80 1.86 -25.65 -7.14
C LEU A 80 2.07 -25.97 -8.62
N PRO A 81 2.57 -25.03 -9.43
CA PRO A 81 2.84 -25.28 -10.84
C PRO A 81 4.05 -26.20 -11.02
N ARG A 82 4.14 -26.88 -12.15
CA ARG A 82 5.38 -27.53 -12.56
C ARG A 82 6.38 -26.47 -13.03
N LEU A 83 7.65 -26.60 -12.61
CA LEU A 83 8.74 -25.76 -13.05
C LEU A 83 9.54 -26.43 -14.17
N LEU A 84 9.86 -25.64 -15.20
CA LEU A 84 10.85 -25.96 -16.21
C LEU A 84 12.13 -25.18 -15.87
N LEU A 85 13.20 -25.92 -15.58
CA LEU A 85 14.52 -25.34 -15.34
C LEU A 85 15.32 -25.42 -16.63
N ALA A 86 15.90 -24.31 -17.08
CA ALA A 86 16.69 -24.30 -18.28
C ALA A 86 18.05 -25.00 -18.03
N ASP A 87 18.41 -25.91 -18.94
CA ASP A 87 19.71 -26.57 -18.87
C ASP A 87 20.83 -25.54 -19.17
N GLY A 88 21.79 -25.45 -18.26
CA GLY A 88 22.97 -24.59 -18.38
C GLY A 88 22.76 -23.12 -18.01
N THR A 89 21.58 -22.72 -17.52
CA THR A 89 21.30 -21.37 -17.01
C THR A 89 20.51 -21.43 -15.70
N ASP A 90 20.36 -20.27 -15.03
CA ASP A 90 19.54 -20.16 -13.81
C ASP A 90 18.07 -19.80 -14.11
N GLU A 91 17.71 -19.70 -15.40
CA GLU A 91 16.36 -19.34 -15.81
C GLU A 91 15.36 -20.47 -15.53
N ALA A 92 14.14 -20.08 -15.16
CA ALA A 92 13.04 -21.00 -14.89
C ALA A 92 11.70 -20.44 -15.34
N TRP A 93 10.79 -21.33 -15.67
CA TRP A 93 9.42 -21.02 -16.05
C TRP A 93 8.44 -21.89 -15.27
N ALA A 94 7.34 -21.28 -14.88
CA ALA A 94 6.21 -22.02 -14.32
C ALA A 94 5.22 -22.37 -15.44
N VAL A 95 4.80 -23.63 -15.48
CA VAL A 95 3.82 -24.11 -16.45
C VAL A 95 2.43 -23.87 -15.92
N THR A 96 1.59 -23.14 -16.68
CA THR A 96 0.20 -22.88 -16.34
C THR A 96 -0.68 -24.12 -16.58
N GLN A 97 -1.88 -24.11 -16.01
CA GLN A 97 -2.86 -25.20 -16.20
C GLN A 97 -3.28 -25.37 -17.68
N HIS A 98 -3.13 -24.33 -18.50
CA HIS A 98 -3.43 -24.36 -19.93
C HIS A 98 -2.23 -24.70 -20.81
N GLY A 99 -1.11 -25.09 -20.21
CA GLY A 99 0.09 -25.54 -20.93
C GLY A 99 1.01 -24.43 -21.42
N GLY A 100 0.68 -23.17 -21.19
CA GLY A 100 1.60 -22.04 -21.44
C GLY A 100 2.65 -21.91 -20.34
N ILE A 101 3.73 -21.19 -20.62
CA ILE A 101 4.80 -20.93 -19.65
C ILE A 101 4.88 -19.45 -19.29
N GLN A 102 5.32 -19.19 -18.07
CA GLN A 102 5.54 -17.88 -17.51
C GLN A 102 6.92 -17.87 -16.86
N PRO A 103 7.78 -16.86 -17.14
CA PRO A 103 9.05 -16.73 -16.44
C PRO A 103 8.81 -16.49 -14.94
N VAL A 104 9.68 -17.01 -14.10
CA VAL A 104 9.68 -16.77 -12.65
C VAL A 104 11.02 -16.20 -12.23
N SER A 105 10.98 -15.28 -11.26
CA SER A 105 12.19 -14.71 -10.69
C SER A 105 12.97 -15.76 -9.90
N GLU A 106 14.24 -15.45 -9.56
CA GLU A 106 15.07 -16.33 -8.75
C GLU A 106 14.43 -16.62 -7.38
N LEU A 107 13.87 -15.60 -6.73
CA LEU A 107 13.18 -15.77 -5.47
C LEU A 107 11.96 -16.68 -5.60
N GLN A 108 11.13 -16.46 -6.63
CA GLN A 108 9.94 -17.26 -6.89
C GLN A 108 10.30 -18.71 -7.24
N LYS A 109 11.35 -18.91 -8.07
CA LYS A 109 11.88 -20.23 -8.41
C LYS A 109 12.29 -20.99 -7.16
N GLN A 110 13.13 -20.37 -6.32
CA GLN A 110 13.63 -21.01 -5.11
C GLN A 110 12.49 -21.36 -4.15
N LEU A 111 11.55 -20.44 -3.94
CA LEU A 111 10.37 -20.67 -3.10
C LEU A 111 9.50 -21.82 -3.60
N LEU A 112 9.28 -21.91 -4.92
CA LEU A 112 8.50 -22.99 -5.51
C LEU A 112 9.21 -24.35 -5.36
N ILE A 113 10.53 -24.38 -5.53
CA ILE A 113 11.35 -25.60 -5.30
C ILE A 113 11.27 -26.02 -3.83
N ASP A 114 11.47 -25.08 -2.90
CA ASP A 114 11.43 -25.33 -1.45
C ASP A 114 10.03 -25.76 -0.99
N ALA A 115 8.99 -25.32 -1.68
CA ALA A 115 7.61 -25.77 -1.48
C ALA A 115 7.30 -27.14 -2.12
N ALA A 116 8.31 -27.80 -2.71
CA ALA A 116 8.21 -29.09 -3.40
C ALA A 116 7.35 -29.03 -4.69
N ALA A 117 7.39 -27.93 -5.43
CA ALA A 117 6.83 -27.88 -6.78
C ALA A 117 7.51 -28.93 -7.69
N PRO A 118 6.76 -29.63 -8.53
CA PRO A 118 7.37 -30.59 -9.49
C PRO A 118 8.33 -29.83 -10.42
N THR A 119 9.56 -30.32 -10.55
CA THR A 119 10.59 -29.73 -11.42
C THR A 119 11.00 -30.64 -12.55
N SER A 120 11.38 -30.09 -13.69
CA SER A 120 12.02 -30.81 -14.80
C SER A 120 13.03 -29.90 -15.50
N THR A 121 14.18 -30.45 -15.86
CA THR A 121 15.18 -29.75 -16.66
C THR A 121 14.84 -29.91 -18.16
N SER A 122 14.94 -28.83 -18.92
CA SER A 122 14.64 -28.81 -20.34
C SER A 122 15.66 -27.95 -21.09
N SER A 123 15.98 -28.38 -22.31
CA SER A 123 16.86 -27.55 -23.15
C SER A 123 16.17 -26.27 -23.60
N PRO A 124 16.90 -25.19 -23.94
CA PRO A 124 16.32 -23.96 -24.45
C PRO A 124 15.38 -24.16 -25.64
N SER A 125 15.69 -25.09 -26.54
CA SER A 125 14.83 -25.41 -27.67
C SER A 125 13.52 -26.09 -27.27
N GLN A 126 13.51 -26.90 -26.23
CA GLN A 126 12.29 -27.50 -25.70
C GLN A 126 11.43 -26.43 -24.99
N ILE A 127 12.06 -25.51 -24.26
CA ILE A 127 11.35 -24.39 -23.60
C ILE A 127 10.72 -23.47 -24.64
N ALA A 128 11.45 -23.13 -25.70
CA ALA A 128 10.94 -22.30 -26.80
C ALA A 128 9.75 -22.93 -27.58
N ALA A 129 9.51 -24.23 -27.42
CA ALA A 129 8.35 -24.90 -28.03
C ALA A 129 7.04 -24.67 -27.23
N TYR A 130 7.12 -24.18 -25.98
CA TYR A 130 5.93 -23.85 -25.21
C TYR A 130 5.40 -22.46 -25.62
N PRO A 131 4.08 -22.29 -25.70
CA PRO A 131 3.50 -20.96 -25.85
C PRO A 131 3.62 -20.15 -24.55
N ASP A 132 3.67 -18.84 -24.67
CA ASP A 132 3.56 -17.96 -23.50
C ASP A 132 2.20 -18.12 -22.83
N ALA A 133 2.17 -17.95 -21.52
CA ALA A 133 0.95 -18.03 -20.73
C ALA A 133 -0.02 -16.91 -21.12
N GLN A 134 -1.19 -17.25 -21.63
CA GLN A 134 -2.26 -16.30 -21.94
C GLN A 134 -2.90 -15.72 -20.66
N VAL A 135 -2.95 -16.53 -19.61
CA VAL A 135 -3.40 -16.15 -18.27
C VAL A 135 -2.24 -16.44 -17.32
N PRO A 136 -1.65 -15.39 -16.72
CA PRO A 136 -0.57 -15.56 -15.76
C PRO A 136 -1.01 -16.36 -14.54
N LEU A 137 -0.06 -17.06 -13.93
CA LEU A 137 -0.25 -17.67 -12.62
C LEU A 137 -0.28 -16.58 -11.54
N ASP A 138 -1.15 -16.74 -10.58
CA ASP A 138 -1.20 -15.88 -9.40
C ASP A 138 -0.06 -16.26 -8.42
N ILE A 139 1.15 -15.86 -8.76
CA ILE A 139 2.32 -15.97 -7.88
C ILE A 139 2.43 -14.64 -7.12
N ALA A 140 1.64 -14.51 -6.06
CA ALA A 140 1.57 -13.28 -5.26
C ALA A 140 2.77 -13.19 -4.28
N VAL A 141 3.98 -13.39 -4.80
CA VAL A 141 5.25 -13.22 -4.08
C VAL A 141 6.07 -12.21 -4.88
N PRO A 142 6.71 -11.23 -4.21
CA PRO A 142 7.60 -10.29 -4.89
C PRO A 142 8.66 -10.99 -5.73
N GLU A 143 9.10 -10.35 -6.81
CA GLU A 143 10.16 -10.89 -7.67
C GLU A 143 11.53 -10.94 -6.94
N LYS A 144 11.71 -10.05 -5.96
CA LYS A 144 12.91 -9.96 -5.11
C LYS A 144 12.48 -9.76 -3.66
N ALA A 145 13.30 -10.25 -2.73
CA ALA A 145 13.11 -9.93 -1.32
C ALA A 145 13.24 -8.42 -1.11
N PRO A 146 12.30 -7.78 -0.39
CA PRO A 146 12.37 -6.35 -0.16
C PRO A 146 13.50 -5.99 0.81
N GLU A 147 13.98 -4.76 0.71
CA GLU A 147 14.78 -4.14 1.75
C GLU A 147 13.83 -3.68 2.89
N TRP A 148 13.94 -4.33 4.05
CA TRP A 148 13.10 -3.99 5.19
C TRP A 148 13.61 -2.71 5.85
N VAL A 149 12.81 -1.65 5.75
CA VAL A 149 13.10 -0.38 6.40
C VAL A 149 12.62 -0.42 7.85
N ASN A 150 13.46 0.04 8.77
CA ASN A 150 13.08 0.16 10.17
C ASN A 150 12.22 1.41 10.38
N PRO A 151 10.92 1.28 10.71
CA PRO A 151 10.03 2.41 10.92
C PRO A 151 10.10 3.00 12.33
N GLN A 152 10.95 2.48 13.21
CA GLN A 152 11.00 2.90 14.60
C GLN A 152 11.34 4.39 14.71
N GLY A 153 10.49 5.13 15.41
CA GLY A 153 10.60 6.57 15.56
C GLY A 153 10.08 7.39 14.36
N SER A 154 9.74 6.75 13.24
CA SER A 154 9.17 7.43 12.06
C SER A 154 7.63 7.38 12.10
N ALA A 155 7.00 8.39 11.52
CA ALA A 155 5.58 8.36 11.25
C ALA A 155 5.30 7.60 9.93
N VAL A 156 4.33 6.68 9.96
CA VAL A 156 3.79 6.06 8.75
C VAL A 156 2.72 6.98 8.19
N CYS A 157 2.97 7.52 7.01
CA CYS A 157 2.08 8.45 6.32
C CYS A 157 1.41 7.79 5.12
N VAL A 158 0.15 8.11 4.90
CA VAL A 158 -0.60 7.76 3.69
C VAL A 158 -0.77 9.03 2.87
N THR A 159 -0.35 8.97 1.61
CA THR A 159 -0.49 10.10 0.67
C THR A 159 -1.90 10.14 0.08
N GLU A 160 -2.25 11.23 -0.61
CA GLU A 160 -3.53 11.36 -1.34
C GLU A 160 -3.76 10.28 -2.40
N SER A 161 -2.69 9.67 -2.91
CA SER A 161 -2.76 8.54 -3.85
C SER A 161 -2.90 7.17 -3.19
N GLY A 162 -2.87 7.10 -1.85
CA GLY A 162 -2.87 5.83 -1.10
C GLY A 162 -1.50 5.16 -1.02
N SER A 163 -0.45 5.84 -1.43
CA SER A 163 0.93 5.37 -1.28
C SER A 163 1.43 5.56 0.15
N VAL A 164 2.46 4.82 0.51
CA VAL A 164 3.06 4.87 1.85
C VAL A 164 4.34 5.67 1.84
N ALA A 165 4.51 6.50 2.85
CA ALA A 165 5.75 7.21 3.13
C ALA A 165 6.14 7.04 4.60
N LEU A 166 7.46 7.05 4.86
CA LEU A 166 8.00 7.14 6.21
C LEU A 166 8.59 8.52 6.41
N VAL A 167 8.17 9.19 7.46
CA VAL A 167 8.65 10.53 7.80
C VAL A 167 9.42 10.46 9.11
N ALA A 168 10.68 10.86 9.07
CA ALA A 168 11.52 10.89 10.27
C ALA A 168 10.99 11.91 11.29
N PRO A 169 11.11 11.64 12.60
CA PRO A 169 10.50 12.46 13.66
C PRO A 169 11.11 13.88 13.73
N ASP A 170 12.35 14.03 13.30
CA ASP A 170 13.11 15.28 13.28
C ASP A 170 13.04 16.02 11.93
N SER A 171 12.24 15.49 10.98
CA SER A 171 12.07 16.15 9.68
C SER A 171 11.29 17.45 9.82
N ASP A 172 11.61 18.45 8.99
CA ASP A 172 10.87 19.71 8.91
C ASP A 172 9.38 19.48 8.55
N VAL A 173 9.09 18.39 7.86
CA VAL A 173 7.73 17.97 7.51
C VAL A 173 6.87 17.75 8.75
N LEU A 174 7.39 17.05 9.78
CA LEU A 174 6.66 16.80 11.02
C LEU A 174 6.78 17.96 12.00
N THR A 175 7.93 18.61 12.07
CA THR A 175 8.19 19.63 13.10
C THR A 175 7.62 20.99 12.77
N ALA A 176 7.60 21.39 11.50
CA ALA A 176 7.13 22.71 11.07
C ALA A 176 5.99 22.65 10.04
N GLY A 177 5.83 21.53 9.35
CA GLY A 177 4.84 21.37 8.25
C GLY A 177 3.61 20.54 8.61
N SER A 178 3.51 19.99 9.84
CA SER A 178 2.36 19.18 10.25
C SER A 178 1.47 19.89 11.26
N VAL A 179 0.20 19.49 11.26
CA VAL A 179 -0.79 19.89 12.25
C VAL A 179 -1.21 18.64 13.02
N GLU A 180 -1.16 18.70 14.35
CA GLU A 180 -1.72 17.66 15.21
C GLU A 180 -3.25 17.68 15.09
N LEU A 181 -3.83 16.53 14.77
CA LEU A 181 -5.28 16.40 14.62
C LEU A 181 -5.92 16.16 15.98
N SER A 182 -7.01 16.88 16.25
CA SER A 182 -7.78 16.76 17.49
C SER A 182 -9.06 15.95 17.28
N GLY A 183 -9.59 15.36 18.36
CA GLY A 183 -10.82 14.58 18.36
C GLY A 183 -10.61 13.10 18.02
N ASP A 184 -11.67 12.43 17.56
CA ASP A 184 -11.67 10.99 17.25
C ASP A 184 -11.10 10.68 15.85
N SER A 185 -10.08 11.43 15.43
CA SER A 185 -9.44 11.22 14.14
C SER A 185 -8.60 9.93 14.14
N PRO A 186 -8.74 9.05 13.13
CA PRO A 186 -7.87 7.90 12.97
C PRO A 186 -6.39 8.26 12.70
N ALA A 187 -6.14 9.40 12.07
CA ALA A 187 -4.81 9.95 11.88
C ALA A 187 -4.45 10.89 13.03
N THR A 188 -3.17 10.94 13.40
CA THR A 188 -2.67 11.80 14.47
C THR A 188 -2.16 13.15 13.96
N HIS A 189 -1.68 13.18 12.72
CA HIS A 189 -1.13 14.38 12.10
C HIS A 189 -1.60 14.52 10.67
N PHE A 190 -1.76 15.76 10.25
CA PHE A 190 -2.01 16.16 8.86
C PHE A 190 -0.82 16.97 8.36
N VAL A 191 -0.27 16.58 7.22
CA VAL A 191 0.77 17.33 6.51
C VAL A 191 0.17 17.83 5.22
N GLY A 192 0.18 19.11 5.00
CA GLY A 192 -0.44 19.63 3.79
C GLY A 192 -0.33 21.14 3.64
N LEU A 193 -1.44 21.82 3.82
CA LEU A 193 -1.55 23.25 3.52
C LEU A 193 -0.84 24.11 4.58
N ALA A 194 0.07 24.95 4.14
CA ALA A 194 0.64 25.98 5.02
C ALA A 194 -0.42 27.04 5.42
N SER A 195 -1.41 27.27 4.56
CA SER A 195 -2.54 28.17 4.82
C SER A 195 -3.67 27.92 3.80
N GLY A 196 -4.88 28.40 4.12
CA GLY A 196 -6.03 28.31 3.22
C GLY A 196 -6.78 26.99 3.31
N ALA A 197 -7.36 26.58 2.19
CA ALA A 197 -8.14 25.36 2.08
C ALA A 197 -8.04 24.77 0.66
N VAL A 198 -8.23 23.47 0.54
CA VAL A 198 -8.27 22.75 -0.75
C VAL A 198 -9.63 22.06 -0.91
N GLY A 199 -10.19 22.12 -2.11
CA GLY A 199 -11.35 21.35 -2.51
C GLY A 199 -10.96 19.89 -2.75
N VAL A 200 -11.83 18.97 -2.36
CA VAL A 200 -11.63 17.53 -2.57
C VAL A 200 -12.88 16.93 -3.18
N ASP A 201 -12.70 16.22 -4.29
CA ASP A 201 -13.70 15.36 -4.90
C ASP A 201 -13.39 13.91 -4.57
N THR A 202 -14.28 13.24 -3.84
CA THR A 202 -14.13 11.82 -3.47
C THR A 202 -14.75 10.87 -4.51
N GLY A 203 -15.36 11.41 -5.57
CA GLY A 203 -16.20 10.66 -6.50
C GLY A 203 -17.61 10.36 -5.97
N ALA A 204 -17.85 10.56 -4.67
CA ALA A 204 -19.15 10.39 -4.01
C ALA A 204 -19.66 11.67 -3.34
N GLY A 205 -18.86 12.72 -3.29
CA GLY A 205 -19.20 14.02 -2.70
C GLY A 205 -18.02 14.96 -2.67
N TYR A 206 -18.31 16.24 -2.40
CA TYR A 206 -17.34 17.31 -2.36
C TYR A 206 -17.04 17.74 -0.93
N HIS A 207 -15.81 18.03 -0.67
CA HIS A 207 -15.35 18.46 0.64
C HIS A 207 -14.33 19.59 0.51
N VAL A 208 -14.13 20.29 1.59
CA VAL A 208 -13.02 21.22 1.78
C VAL A 208 -12.16 20.71 2.92
N VAL A 209 -10.86 20.66 2.70
CA VAL A 209 -9.88 20.37 3.76
C VAL A 209 -9.22 21.69 4.12
N SER A 210 -9.34 22.08 5.39
CA SER A 210 -8.73 23.30 5.94
C SER A 210 -7.26 23.08 6.28
N ALA A 211 -6.52 24.16 6.47
CA ALA A 211 -5.14 24.11 6.95
C ALA A 211 -4.99 23.46 8.34
N SER A 212 -6.07 23.39 9.13
CA SER A 212 -6.10 22.68 10.40
C SER A 212 -6.33 21.16 10.26
N GLY A 213 -6.41 20.65 9.03
CA GLY A 213 -6.64 19.22 8.75
C GLY A 213 -8.08 18.76 8.99
N GLN A 214 -9.04 19.66 9.13
CA GLN A 214 -10.45 19.30 9.22
C GLN A 214 -11.07 19.18 7.82
N ARG A 215 -11.91 18.17 7.63
CA ARG A 215 -12.73 17.99 6.42
C ARG A 215 -14.13 18.57 6.66
N HIS A 216 -14.64 19.31 5.70
CA HIS A 216 -15.95 19.93 5.73
C HIS A 216 -16.76 19.46 4.52
N LEU A 217 -17.99 19.00 4.73
CA LEU A 217 -18.89 18.62 3.64
C LEU A 217 -19.35 19.88 2.89
N VAL A 218 -19.40 19.76 1.55
CA VAL A 218 -19.91 20.81 0.65
C VAL A 218 -20.96 20.18 -0.27
N ASP A 219 -22.11 20.85 -0.42
CA ASP A 219 -23.26 20.30 -1.17
C ASP A 219 -22.97 20.03 -2.65
N THR A 220 -22.27 20.95 -3.31
CA THR A 220 -22.05 20.91 -4.75
C THR A 220 -20.66 21.41 -5.12
N ARG A 221 -20.21 21.05 -6.31
CA ARG A 221 -18.94 21.53 -6.85
C ARG A 221 -18.88 23.06 -6.94
N ASP A 222 -19.97 23.69 -7.35
CA ASP A 222 -20.01 25.15 -7.50
C ASP A 222 -19.82 25.87 -6.15
N ASN A 223 -20.21 25.24 -5.06
CA ASN A 223 -20.03 25.78 -3.72
C ASN A 223 -18.57 25.75 -3.26
N LEU A 224 -17.69 24.92 -3.87
CA LEU A 224 -16.25 24.97 -3.61
C LEU A 224 -15.66 26.33 -3.99
N ASP A 225 -16.08 26.88 -5.12
CA ASP A 225 -15.65 28.21 -5.56
C ASP A 225 -16.14 29.31 -4.61
N VAL A 226 -17.36 29.17 -4.09
CA VAL A 226 -17.97 30.15 -3.14
C VAL A 226 -17.19 30.17 -1.82
N VAL A 227 -16.71 29.02 -1.33
CA VAL A 227 -15.90 28.93 -0.11
C VAL A 227 -14.41 29.21 -0.34
N GLY A 228 -14.02 29.52 -1.58
CA GLY A 228 -12.65 29.89 -1.94
C GLY A 228 -11.72 28.70 -2.16
N ALA A 229 -12.24 27.50 -2.30
CA ALA A 229 -11.47 26.28 -2.61
C ALA A 229 -11.34 26.11 -4.13
N LEU A 230 -10.59 26.99 -4.78
CA LEU A 230 -10.44 27.04 -6.24
C LEU A 230 -9.68 25.85 -6.82
N HIS A 231 -8.81 25.21 -6.03
CA HIS A 231 -8.12 23.99 -6.42
C HIS A 231 -8.88 22.78 -5.87
N VAL A 232 -9.14 21.79 -6.75
CA VAL A 232 -9.89 20.58 -6.39
C VAL A 232 -9.07 19.36 -6.74
N ASP A 233 -8.70 18.59 -5.73
CA ASP A 233 -8.00 17.31 -5.87
C ASP A 233 -8.99 16.15 -5.82
N THR A 234 -8.66 15.08 -6.52
CA THR A 234 -9.41 13.81 -6.40
C THR A 234 -8.73 12.93 -5.37
N VAL A 235 -9.42 12.68 -4.24
CA VAL A 235 -8.88 11.89 -3.13
C VAL A 235 -9.91 10.82 -2.73
N PRO A 236 -9.55 9.53 -2.64
CA PRO A 236 -10.46 8.50 -2.17
C PRO A 236 -11.01 8.78 -0.78
N TRP A 237 -12.28 8.44 -0.56
CA TRP A 237 -12.94 8.61 0.74
C TRP A 237 -12.17 7.92 1.88
N SER A 238 -11.57 6.76 1.64
CA SER A 238 -10.77 6.03 2.64
C SER A 238 -9.62 6.87 3.21
N ILE A 239 -9.08 7.80 2.43
CA ILE A 239 -8.01 8.71 2.87
C ILE A 239 -8.62 9.93 3.54
N LEU A 240 -9.61 10.55 2.92
CA LEU A 240 -10.27 11.74 3.47
C LEU A 240 -10.93 11.47 4.83
N SER A 241 -11.47 10.26 5.03
CA SER A 241 -12.10 9.85 6.29
C SER A 241 -11.12 9.70 7.46
N LEU A 242 -9.80 9.74 7.21
CA LEU A 242 -8.79 9.77 8.28
C LEU A 242 -8.74 11.14 9.00
N LEU A 243 -9.26 12.18 8.35
CA LEU A 243 -9.29 13.54 8.92
C LEU A 243 -10.54 13.75 9.78
N PRO A 244 -10.45 14.53 10.87
CA PRO A 244 -11.59 14.86 11.68
C PRO A 244 -12.62 15.67 10.90
N GLU A 245 -13.88 15.48 11.26
CA GLU A 245 -15.01 16.20 10.68
C GLU A 245 -15.17 17.56 11.32
N GLY A 246 -15.25 18.60 10.50
CA GLY A 246 -15.61 19.94 10.88
C GLY A 246 -17.08 20.24 10.54
N PRO A 247 -17.58 21.42 10.87
CA PRO A 247 -18.93 21.85 10.50
C PRO A 247 -19.17 21.80 8.99
N ASP A 248 -20.36 21.39 8.59
CA ASP A 248 -20.75 21.37 7.18
C ASP A 248 -20.77 22.77 6.58
N LEU A 249 -20.23 22.92 5.38
CA LEU A 249 -20.28 24.15 4.59
C LEU A 249 -21.42 24.06 3.56
N THR A 250 -22.59 23.70 4.05
CA THR A 250 -23.80 23.58 3.25
C THR A 250 -24.69 24.80 3.42
N ARG A 251 -25.58 25.05 2.45
CA ARG A 251 -26.54 26.14 2.56
C ARG A 251 -27.45 25.99 3.78
N GLU A 252 -27.83 24.75 4.09
CA GLU A 252 -28.69 24.46 5.24
C GLU A 252 -27.97 24.76 6.56
N ALA A 253 -26.71 24.33 6.70
CA ALA A 253 -25.90 24.64 7.88
C ALA A 253 -25.70 26.16 8.05
N ALA A 254 -25.46 26.88 6.95
CA ALA A 254 -25.29 28.35 6.98
C ALA A 254 -26.56 29.11 7.39
N LEU A 255 -27.74 28.54 7.16
CA LEU A 255 -29.04 29.12 7.56
C LEU A 255 -29.44 28.72 8.98
N THR A 256 -28.78 27.76 9.61
CA THR A 256 -29.04 27.36 10.99
C THR A 256 -28.37 28.36 11.92
N ALA A 257 -29.19 29.19 12.63
CA ALA A 257 -28.67 30.14 13.56
C ALA A 257 -27.94 29.44 14.71
N THR A 258 -26.69 29.75 14.91
CA THR A 258 -25.91 29.36 16.09
C THR A 258 -26.19 30.39 17.18
N TYR A 259 -27.01 30.03 18.14
CA TYR A 259 -27.26 30.85 19.34
C TYR A 259 -26.41 30.32 20.50
#